data_a36af487a5afe3c38568ee74cf58a88a
#
_entry.id   a36af487a5afe3c38568ee74cf58a88a
#
_cell.length_a   1.000
_cell.length_b   1.000
_cell.length_c   1.000
_cell.angle_alpha   90.00
_cell.angle_beta   90.00
_cell.angle_gamma   90.00
#
_symmetry.space_group_name_H-M   'P 1'
#
loop_
_entity.id
_entity.type
_entity.pdbx_description
1 polymer ?
#
loop_
_entity_poly.entity_id
_entity_poly.type
_entity_poly.pdbx_seq_one_letter_code
_entity_poly.pdbx_strand_id
1 'polypeptide(L)'
;MFRIALLFLPSLICFVVALAACLPWGAPLPVQFALPLLTMAVIFFWSVKRPDQLPSLIVFLIGLFTDLATAGPMGYWPLIFLLAAVIAGYGRERLALGGDLIATTILYSVAVCAVSFVGWSLSSLFFLRAMPVRPLIEGGAIAIVAYPVIAYLLLPVNRVVGQAVQAGGLRGSDGT
;
A
#
# COMPACT_ATOMS: atom_id res chain seq x y z
N MET A 1 17.16 21.43 -0.98
CA MET A 1 16.05 21.03 -1.88
C MET A 1 16.03 19.53 -2.17
N PHE A 2 17.10 18.91 -2.65
CA PHE A 2 17.14 17.47 -2.98
C PHE A 2 16.75 16.53 -1.83
N ARG A 3 17.06 16.86 -0.57
CA ARG A 3 16.75 16.05 0.63
C ARG A 3 15.27 16.07 0.99
N ILE A 4 14.60 17.21 0.81
CA ILE A 4 13.14 17.31 1.05
C ILE A 4 12.40 16.46 0.02
N ALA A 5 12.84 16.45 -1.23
CA ALA A 5 12.28 15.61 -2.27
C ALA A 5 12.40 14.11 -1.94
N LEU A 6 13.50 13.66 -1.31
CA LEU A 6 13.68 12.26 -0.91
C LEU A 6 12.76 11.83 0.25
N LEU A 7 12.33 12.75 1.12
CA LEU A 7 11.37 12.46 2.18
C LEU A 7 9.96 12.19 1.62
N PHE A 8 9.60 12.84 0.50
CA PHE A 8 8.32 12.63 -0.16
C PHE A 8 8.34 11.50 -1.21
N LEU A 9 9.51 10.90 -1.45
CA LEU A 9 9.67 9.84 -2.47
C LEU A 9 8.73 8.63 -2.24
N PRO A 10 8.54 8.10 -1.00
CA PRO A 10 7.59 7.03 -0.75
C PRO A 10 6.16 7.39 -1.12
N SER A 11 5.72 8.58 -0.73
CA SER A 11 4.38 9.09 -1.05
C SER A 11 4.19 9.27 -2.56
N LEU A 12 5.20 9.79 -3.25
CA LEU A 12 5.19 9.95 -4.70
C LEU A 12 5.11 8.60 -5.42
N ILE A 13 5.88 7.61 -4.99
CA ILE A 13 5.85 6.26 -5.57
C ILE A 13 4.45 5.65 -5.39
N CYS A 14 3.86 5.74 -4.19
CA CYS A 14 2.50 5.26 -3.93
C CYS A 14 1.48 5.94 -4.87
N PHE A 15 1.59 7.25 -5.05
CA PHE A 15 0.69 8.00 -5.93
C PHE A 15 0.86 7.60 -7.41
N VAL A 16 2.10 7.47 -7.89
CA VAL A 16 2.39 7.04 -9.29
C VAL A 16 1.86 5.63 -9.55
N VAL A 17 2.03 4.71 -8.59
CA VAL A 17 1.50 3.35 -8.72
C VAL A 17 -0.04 3.36 -8.71
N ALA A 18 -0.67 4.18 -7.85
CA ALA A 18 -2.11 4.35 -7.86
C ALA A 18 -2.63 4.92 -9.19
N LEU A 19 -1.95 5.93 -9.73
CA LEU A 19 -2.25 6.49 -11.05
C LEU A 19 -2.16 5.41 -12.14
N ALA A 20 -1.08 4.65 -12.15
CA ALA A 20 -0.88 3.56 -13.10
C ALA A 20 -1.94 2.47 -12.96
N ALA A 21 -2.35 2.12 -11.74
CA ALA A 21 -3.39 1.15 -11.47
C ALA A 21 -4.78 1.59 -11.96
N CYS A 22 -5.03 2.89 -12.02
CA CYS A 22 -6.31 3.45 -12.49
C CYS A 22 -6.40 3.61 -14.01
N LEU A 23 -5.30 3.39 -14.76
CA LEU A 23 -5.34 3.45 -16.21
C LEU A 23 -6.18 2.30 -16.80
N PRO A 24 -6.95 2.55 -17.88
CA PRO A 24 -7.78 1.53 -18.53
C PRO A 24 -6.91 0.59 -19.39
N TRP A 25 -6.28 -0.38 -18.77
CA TRP A 25 -5.39 -1.34 -19.44
C TRP A 25 -6.13 -2.37 -20.31
N GLY A 26 -7.47 -2.38 -20.35
CA GLY A 26 -8.24 -3.43 -21.03
C GLY A 26 -8.01 -4.83 -20.47
N ALA A 27 -7.53 -4.92 -19.23
CA ALA A 27 -7.16 -6.17 -18.58
C ALA A 27 -8.41 -7.00 -18.20
N PRO A 28 -8.29 -8.35 -18.11
CA PRO A 28 -9.38 -9.21 -17.61
C PRO A 28 -9.75 -8.87 -16.16
N LEU A 29 -10.98 -9.17 -15.76
CA LEU A 29 -11.53 -8.83 -14.44
C LEU A 29 -10.61 -9.15 -13.26
N PRO A 30 -9.98 -10.34 -13.16
CA PRO A 30 -9.08 -10.62 -12.03
C PRO A 30 -7.91 -9.62 -11.91
N VAL A 31 -7.36 -9.20 -13.05
CA VAL A 31 -6.26 -8.23 -13.07
C VAL A 31 -6.75 -6.84 -12.67
N GLN A 32 -7.95 -6.44 -13.09
CA GLN A 32 -8.55 -5.18 -12.69
C GLN A 32 -8.75 -5.10 -11.17
N PHE A 33 -9.12 -6.21 -10.51
CA PHE A 33 -9.19 -6.29 -9.05
C PHE A 33 -7.81 -6.33 -8.39
N ALA A 34 -6.80 -6.90 -9.05
CA ALA A 34 -5.43 -6.95 -8.54
C ALA A 34 -4.75 -5.57 -8.53
N LEU A 35 -5.01 -4.70 -9.52
CA LEU A 35 -4.32 -3.42 -9.66
C LEU A 35 -4.38 -2.52 -8.42
N PRO A 36 -5.55 -2.24 -7.81
CA PRO A 36 -5.60 -1.48 -6.56
C PRO A 36 -4.94 -2.20 -5.39
N LEU A 37 -4.97 -3.55 -5.36
CA LEU A 37 -4.27 -4.33 -4.34
C LEU A 37 -2.74 -4.25 -4.51
N LEU A 38 -2.22 -4.05 -5.72
CA LEU A 38 -0.80 -3.76 -5.95
C LEU A 38 -0.43 -2.37 -5.41
N THR A 39 -1.31 -1.38 -5.56
CA THR A 39 -1.14 -0.07 -4.90
C THR A 39 -1.09 -0.25 -3.38
N MET A 40 -2.00 -1.05 -2.83
CA MET A 40 -2.00 -1.41 -1.40
C MET A 40 -0.69 -2.09 -0.99
N ALA A 41 -0.09 -2.94 -1.84
CA ALA A 41 1.19 -3.60 -1.58
C ALA A 41 2.33 -2.59 -1.36
N VAL A 42 2.38 -1.53 -2.17
CA VAL A 42 3.37 -0.45 -2.03
C VAL A 42 3.12 0.37 -0.77
N ILE A 43 1.87 0.74 -0.50
CA ILE A 43 1.47 1.43 0.74
C ILE A 43 1.86 0.58 1.97
N PHE A 44 1.54 -0.71 1.95
CA PHE A 44 1.85 -1.65 3.01
C PHE A 44 3.37 -1.74 3.27
N PHE A 45 4.17 -1.87 2.21
CA PHE A 45 5.63 -1.91 2.31
C PHE A 45 6.18 -0.67 3.02
N TRP A 46 5.75 0.52 2.60
CA TRP A 46 6.22 1.77 3.20
C TRP A 46 5.70 1.96 4.63
N SER A 47 4.46 1.55 4.93
CA SER A 47 3.89 1.60 6.29
C SER A 47 4.66 0.70 7.26
N VAL A 48 5.22 -0.43 6.79
CA VAL A 48 6.11 -1.28 7.60
C VAL A 48 7.50 -0.66 7.74
N LYS A 49 8.10 -0.17 6.64
CA LYS A 49 9.51 0.25 6.62
C LYS A 49 9.72 1.70 7.07
N ARG A 50 8.82 2.61 6.72
CA ARG A 50 8.94 4.07 6.91
C ARG A 50 7.59 4.74 7.20
N PRO A 51 6.94 4.46 8.33
CA PRO A 51 5.64 5.04 8.66
C PRO A 51 5.70 6.57 8.75
N ASP A 52 6.84 7.11 9.18
CA ASP A 52 7.05 8.57 9.33
C ASP A 52 7.01 9.31 7.99
N GLN A 53 7.24 8.60 6.87
CA GLN A 53 7.26 9.18 5.52
C GLN A 53 5.97 8.93 4.74
N LEU A 54 5.04 8.17 5.30
CA LEU A 54 3.74 7.89 4.71
C LEU A 54 2.61 8.18 5.74
N PRO A 55 2.31 9.47 6.01
CA PRO A 55 1.23 9.84 6.91
C PRO A 55 -0.11 9.29 6.45
N SER A 56 -0.98 8.94 7.41
CA SER A 56 -2.32 8.40 7.13
C SER A 56 -3.16 9.32 6.23
N LEU A 57 -2.93 10.63 6.30
CA LEU A 57 -3.59 11.60 5.41
C LEU A 57 -3.24 11.36 3.93
N ILE A 58 -1.98 11.06 3.63
CA ILE A 58 -1.55 10.78 2.25
C ILE A 58 -2.16 9.46 1.77
N VAL A 59 -2.17 8.42 2.62
CA VAL A 59 -2.84 7.14 2.32
C VAL A 59 -4.32 7.36 2.02
N PHE A 60 -5.00 8.18 2.82
CA PHE A 60 -6.39 8.57 2.61
C PHE A 60 -6.61 9.26 1.27
N LEU A 61 -5.76 10.24 0.93
CA LEU A 61 -5.85 10.98 -0.33
C LEU A 61 -5.61 10.10 -1.56
N ILE A 62 -4.65 9.16 -1.47
CA ILE A 62 -4.41 8.17 -2.54
C ILE A 62 -5.65 7.28 -2.73
N GLY A 63 -6.28 6.84 -1.63
CA GLY A 63 -7.52 6.07 -1.69
C GLY A 63 -8.67 6.86 -2.31
N LEU A 64 -8.84 8.12 -1.91
CA LEU A 64 -9.87 8.99 -2.46
C LEU A 64 -9.67 9.25 -3.96
N PHE A 65 -8.43 9.42 -4.38
CA PHE A 65 -8.08 9.51 -5.80
C PHE A 65 -8.46 8.22 -6.54
N THR A 66 -8.20 7.05 -5.93
CA THR A 66 -8.56 5.75 -6.51
C THR A 66 -10.08 5.59 -6.63
N ASP A 67 -10.88 6.03 -5.64
CA ASP A 67 -12.35 6.04 -5.71
C ASP A 67 -12.85 6.89 -6.88
N LEU A 68 -12.32 8.10 -7.01
CA LEU A 68 -12.69 9.01 -8.12
C LEU A 68 -12.33 8.43 -9.49
N ALA A 69 -11.17 7.80 -9.60
CA ALA A 69 -10.68 7.23 -10.85
C ALA A 69 -11.42 5.94 -11.27
N THR A 70 -11.88 5.16 -10.29
CA THR A 70 -12.61 3.89 -10.54
C THR A 70 -14.13 4.07 -10.56
N ALA A 71 -14.63 5.31 -10.30
CA ALA A 71 -16.05 5.60 -10.15
C ALA A 71 -16.76 4.67 -9.15
N GLY A 72 -16.04 4.25 -8.11
CA GLY A 72 -16.52 3.40 -7.02
C GLY A 72 -17.27 4.17 -5.93
N PRO A 73 -17.77 3.45 -4.90
CA PRO A 73 -18.35 4.12 -3.73
C PRO A 73 -17.30 4.97 -3.03
N MET A 74 -17.61 6.24 -2.79
CA MET A 74 -16.68 7.15 -2.09
C MET A 74 -16.36 6.66 -0.67
N GLY A 75 -15.07 6.61 -0.34
CA GLY A 75 -14.57 6.13 0.95
C GLY A 75 -14.19 4.65 0.95
N TYR A 76 -14.45 3.90 -0.12
CA TYR A 76 -14.14 2.48 -0.21
C TYR A 76 -12.62 2.22 -0.21
N TRP A 77 -11.89 2.77 -1.16
CA TRP A 77 -10.42 2.60 -1.24
C TRP A 77 -9.66 3.28 -0.11
N PRO A 78 -10.04 4.50 0.36
CA PRO A 78 -9.45 5.07 1.56
C PRO A 78 -9.53 4.14 2.77
N LEU A 79 -10.70 3.54 3.01
CA LEU A 79 -10.89 2.61 4.13
C LEU A 79 -9.99 1.36 3.99
N ILE A 80 -9.96 0.75 2.79
CA ILE A 80 -9.14 -0.42 2.49
C ILE A 80 -7.64 -0.12 2.70
N PHE A 81 -7.15 1.00 2.18
CA PHE A 81 -5.74 1.37 2.28
C PHE A 81 -5.34 1.75 3.72
N LEU A 82 -6.20 2.46 4.45
CA LEU A 82 -5.96 2.77 5.85
C LEU A 82 -5.97 1.52 6.73
N LEU A 83 -6.90 0.59 6.49
CA LEU A 83 -6.95 -0.68 7.22
C LEU A 83 -5.66 -1.49 6.98
N ALA A 84 -5.19 -1.56 5.75
CA ALA A 84 -3.92 -2.20 5.41
C ALA A 84 -2.73 -1.52 6.10
N ALA A 85 -2.68 -0.18 6.14
CA ALA A 85 -1.63 0.57 6.82
C ALA A 85 -1.66 0.35 8.34
N VAL A 86 -2.84 0.25 8.95
CA VAL A 86 -3.00 -0.08 10.38
C VAL A 86 -2.48 -1.49 10.67
N ILE A 87 -2.85 -2.48 9.86
CA ILE A 87 -2.35 -3.87 10.00
C ILE A 87 -0.82 -3.89 9.88
N ALA A 88 -0.25 -3.13 8.93
CA ALA A 88 1.19 -3.00 8.75
C ALA A 88 1.88 -2.41 9.99
N GLY A 89 1.29 -1.37 10.59
CA GLY A 89 1.78 -0.73 11.81
C GLY A 89 1.79 -1.70 13.01
N TYR A 90 0.69 -2.36 13.27
CA TYR A 90 0.60 -3.37 14.34
C TYR A 90 1.58 -4.53 14.14
N GLY A 91 1.72 -5.02 12.91
CA GLY A 91 2.65 -6.10 12.60
C GLY A 91 4.10 -5.68 12.80
N ARG A 92 4.46 -4.45 12.43
CA ARG A 92 5.80 -3.90 12.65
C ARG A 92 6.16 -3.89 14.15
N GLU A 93 5.26 -3.41 15.00
CA GLU A 93 5.50 -3.29 16.44
C GLU A 93 5.58 -4.65 17.12
N ARG A 94 4.68 -5.57 16.77
CA ARG A 94 4.56 -6.88 17.43
C ARG A 94 5.57 -7.92 16.95
N LEU A 95 5.94 -7.90 15.68
CA LEU A 95 6.76 -8.94 15.05
C LEU A 95 8.20 -8.48 14.79
N ALA A 96 8.56 -7.25 15.21
CA ALA A 96 9.89 -6.66 14.96
C ALA A 96 10.33 -6.82 13.48
N LEU A 97 9.40 -6.66 12.54
CA LEU A 97 9.55 -6.98 11.11
C LEU A 97 10.58 -6.10 10.37
N GLY A 98 11.64 -5.67 11.06
CA GLY A 98 12.63 -4.75 10.50
C GLY A 98 13.33 -5.23 9.24
N GLY A 99 13.40 -6.52 8.97
CA GLY A 99 14.22 -7.06 7.87
C GLY A 99 13.66 -8.27 7.13
N ASP A 100 12.77 -9.05 7.70
CA ASP A 100 12.34 -10.32 7.14
C ASP A 100 11.25 -10.16 6.07
N LEU A 101 11.61 -10.48 4.82
CA LEU A 101 10.69 -10.48 3.68
C LEU A 101 9.59 -11.53 3.81
N ILE A 102 9.91 -12.69 4.40
CA ILE A 102 8.94 -13.78 4.54
C ILE A 102 7.85 -13.37 5.52
N ALA A 103 8.23 -12.87 6.70
CA ALA A 103 7.29 -12.43 7.70
C ALA A 103 6.42 -11.26 7.21
N THR A 104 6.99 -10.29 6.47
CA THR A 104 6.22 -9.21 5.87
C THR A 104 5.28 -9.69 4.78
N THR A 105 5.65 -10.72 4.01
CA THR A 105 4.78 -11.32 2.99
C THR A 105 3.61 -12.07 3.65
N ILE A 106 3.83 -12.79 4.72
CA ILE A 106 2.77 -13.46 5.48
C ILE A 106 1.80 -12.42 6.05
N LEU A 107 2.32 -11.35 6.65
CA LEU A 107 1.49 -10.28 7.18
C LEU A 107 0.68 -9.58 6.08
N TYR A 108 1.28 -9.34 4.92
CA TYR A 108 0.58 -8.80 3.76
C TYR A 108 -0.54 -9.72 3.29
N SER A 109 -0.30 -11.04 3.26
CA SER A 109 -1.33 -12.02 2.90
C SER A 109 -2.53 -11.97 3.84
N VAL A 110 -2.28 -11.86 5.15
CA VAL A 110 -3.33 -11.67 6.17
C VAL A 110 -4.07 -10.34 5.92
N ALA A 111 -3.34 -9.27 5.62
CA ALA A 111 -3.95 -7.98 5.31
C ALA A 111 -4.85 -8.07 4.06
N VAL A 112 -4.39 -8.71 2.96
CA VAL A 112 -5.19 -8.94 1.76
C VAL A 112 -6.48 -9.71 2.07
N CYS A 113 -6.40 -10.78 2.86
CA CYS A 113 -7.58 -11.53 3.26
C CYS A 113 -8.56 -10.67 4.06
N ALA A 114 -8.07 -9.91 5.04
CA ALA A 114 -8.88 -9.05 5.89
C ALA A 114 -9.56 -7.93 5.08
N VAL A 115 -8.81 -7.20 4.25
CA VAL A 115 -9.35 -6.10 3.44
C VAL A 115 -10.29 -6.61 2.34
N SER A 116 -10.01 -7.80 1.77
CA SER A 116 -10.89 -8.43 0.79
C SER A 116 -12.23 -8.82 1.40
N PHE A 117 -12.22 -9.36 2.62
CA PHE A 117 -13.45 -9.69 3.35
C PHE A 117 -14.26 -8.42 3.66
N VAL A 118 -13.63 -7.39 4.22
CA VAL A 118 -14.27 -6.10 4.52
C VAL A 118 -14.80 -5.45 3.23
N GLY A 119 -13.98 -5.41 2.18
CA GLY A 119 -14.34 -4.81 0.90
C GLY A 119 -15.51 -5.55 0.23
N TRP A 120 -15.51 -6.88 0.25
CA TRP A 120 -16.61 -7.69 -0.26
C TRP A 120 -17.91 -7.44 0.52
N SER A 121 -17.82 -7.38 1.84
CA SER A 121 -18.97 -7.12 2.71
C SER A 121 -19.58 -5.75 2.44
N LEU A 122 -18.75 -4.71 2.35
CA LEU A 122 -19.17 -3.34 2.05
C LEU A 122 -19.80 -3.23 0.66
N SER A 123 -19.17 -3.82 -0.35
CA SER A 123 -19.68 -3.79 -1.73
C SER A 123 -21.01 -4.53 -1.82
N SER A 124 -21.13 -5.70 -1.18
CA SER A 124 -22.39 -6.48 -1.17
C SER A 124 -23.52 -5.72 -0.46
N LEU A 125 -23.20 -5.01 0.61
CA LEU A 125 -24.16 -4.17 1.33
C LEU A 125 -24.57 -2.95 0.51
N PHE A 126 -23.62 -2.26 -0.11
CA PHE A 126 -23.87 -1.06 -0.91
C PHE A 126 -24.75 -1.34 -2.13
N PHE A 127 -24.45 -2.41 -2.85
CA PHE A 127 -25.23 -2.80 -4.04
C PHE A 127 -26.45 -3.67 -3.74
N LEU A 128 -26.71 -4.00 -2.47
CA LEU A 128 -27.77 -4.92 -2.02
C LEU A 128 -27.79 -6.23 -2.82
N ARG A 129 -26.63 -6.69 -3.27
CA ARG A 129 -26.45 -7.87 -4.10
C ARG A 129 -25.14 -8.57 -3.75
N ALA A 130 -25.18 -9.88 -3.58
CA ALA A 130 -23.97 -10.67 -3.38
C ALA A 130 -23.04 -10.56 -4.61
N MET A 131 -21.87 -9.97 -4.43
CA MET A 131 -20.87 -9.87 -5.49
C MET A 131 -20.18 -11.23 -5.72
N PRO A 132 -19.80 -11.57 -6.98
CA PRO A 132 -19.08 -12.79 -7.26
C PRO A 132 -17.72 -12.78 -6.55
N VAL A 133 -17.44 -13.79 -5.75
CA VAL A 133 -16.22 -13.89 -4.94
C VAL A 133 -15.01 -14.30 -5.77
N ARG A 134 -15.22 -15.01 -6.88
CA ARG A 134 -14.16 -15.56 -7.71
C ARG A 134 -13.13 -14.52 -8.20
N PRO A 135 -13.50 -13.39 -8.84
CA PRO A 135 -12.54 -12.38 -9.29
C PRO A 135 -11.75 -11.77 -8.12
N LEU A 136 -12.37 -11.67 -6.96
CA LEU A 136 -11.73 -11.15 -5.75
C LEU A 136 -10.65 -12.11 -5.23
N ILE A 137 -10.92 -13.41 -5.20
CA ILE A 137 -9.94 -14.44 -4.81
C ILE A 137 -8.78 -14.46 -5.79
N GLU A 138 -9.08 -14.48 -7.09
CA GLU A 138 -8.06 -14.49 -8.15
C GLU A 138 -7.19 -13.22 -8.10
N GLY A 139 -7.80 -12.05 -7.96
CA GLY A 139 -7.09 -10.77 -7.80
C GLY A 139 -6.25 -10.70 -6.53
N GLY A 140 -6.78 -11.18 -5.41
CA GLY A 140 -6.06 -11.28 -4.14
C GLY A 140 -4.85 -12.22 -4.24
N ALA A 141 -5.01 -13.39 -4.88
CA ALA A 141 -3.90 -14.33 -5.09
C ALA A 141 -2.79 -13.71 -5.95
N ILE A 142 -3.14 -13.00 -7.03
CA ILE A 142 -2.19 -12.28 -7.87
C ILE A 142 -1.43 -11.24 -7.03
N ALA A 143 -2.13 -10.47 -6.21
CA ALA A 143 -1.51 -9.44 -5.37
C ALA A 143 -0.56 -10.04 -4.32
N ILE A 144 -0.93 -11.16 -3.68
CA ILE A 144 -0.08 -11.87 -2.72
C ILE A 144 1.20 -12.38 -3.37
N VAL A 145 1.09 -13.01 -4.55
CA VAL A 145 2.25 -13.53 -5.29
C VAL A 145 3.14 -12.40 -5.80
N ALA A 146 2.56 -11.27 -6.20
CA ALA A 146 3.30 -10.11 -6.67
C ALA A 146 4.02 -9.34 -5.54
N TYR A 147 3.55 -9.42 -4.29
CA TYR A 147 4.10 -8.65 -3.16
C TYR A 147 5.61 -8.85 -2.94
N PRO A 148 6.17 -10.07 -2.87
CA PRO A 148 7.60 -10.26 -2.66
C PRO A 148 8.44 -9.64 -3.79
N VAL A 149 7.95 -9.67 -5.03
CA VAL A 149 8.62 -9.02 -6.17
C VAL A 149 8.62 -7.51 -6.00
N ILE A 150 7.47 -6.92 -5.67
CA ILE A 150 7.33 -5.48 -5.40
C ILE A 150 8.22 -5.07 -4.22
N ALA A 151 8.19 -5.82 -3.13
CA ALA A 151 9.02 -5.56 -1.97
C ALA A 151 10.52 -5.61 -2.31
N TYR A 152 10.94 -6.60 -3.10
CA TYR A 152 12.34 -6.72 -3.56
C TYR A 152 12.75 -5.51 -4.42
N LEU A 153 11.91 -5.07 -5.33
CA LEU A 153 12.16 -3.88 -6.17
C LEU A 153 12.22 -2.58 -5.37
N LEU A 154 11.48 -2.49 -4.25
CA LEU A 154 11.48 -1.30 -3.39
C LEU A 154 12.62 -1.28 -2.36
N LEU A 155 13.29 -2.42 -2.10
CA LEU A 155 14.41 -2.49 -1.16
C LEU A 155 15.55 -1.51 -1.46
N PRO A 156 16.07 -1.38 -2.71
CA PRO A 156 17.13 -0.43 -3.02
C PRO A 156 16.68 1.02 -2.80
N VAL A 157 15.44 1.35 -3.15
CA VAL A 157 14.87 2.68 -2.93
C VAL A 157 14.81 2.99 -1.43
N ASN A 158 14.37 2.03 -0.62
CA ASN A 158 14.33 2.18 0.85
C ASN A 158 15.73 2.39 1.45
N ARG A 159 16.78 1.75 0.90
CA ARG A 159 18.18 1.97 1.34
C ARG A 159 18.65 3.39 1.04
N VAL A 160 18.40 3.89 -0.16
CA VAL A 160 18.76 5.27 -0.57
C VAL A 160 18.06 6.31 0.31
N VAL A 161 16.75 6.14 0.52
CA VAL A 161 15.96 7.02 1.40
C VAL A 161 16.49 6.96 2.85
N GLY A 162 16.87 5.77 3.33
CA GLY A 162 17.45 5.57 4.66
C GLY A 162 18.75 6.33 4.88
N GLN A 163 19.65 6.24 3.93
CA GLN A 163 20.95 6.93 3.98
C GLN A 163 20.77 8.46 3.97
N ALA A 164 19.83 8.96 3.17
CA ALA A 164 19.54 10.40 3.10
C ALA A 164 18.98 10.96 4.44
N VAL A 165 18.18 10.17 5.14
CA VAL A 165 17.63 10.54 6.46
C VAL A 165 18.74 10.54 7.53
N GLN A 166 19.58 9.51 7.57
CA GLN A 166 20.68 9.38 8.55
C GLN A 166 21.73 10.48 8.37
N ALA A 167 22.15 10.75 7.13
CA ALA A 167 23.07 11.86 6.82
C ALA A 167 22.52 13.24 7.25
N GLY A 168 21.21 13.32 7.52
CA GLY A 168 20.52 14.51 8.01
C GLY A 168 20.56 14.70 9.51
N GLY A 169 20.48 13.61 10.26
CA GLY A 169 20.50 13.64 11.72
C GLY A 169 21.86 14.06 12.28
N LEU A 170 22.94 13.60 11.67
CA LEU A 170 24.30 13.89 12.15
C LEU A 170 24.73 15.37 12.01
N ARG A 171 24.15 16.11 11.06
CA ARG A 171 24.47 17.54 10.85
C ARG A 171 23.70 18.50 11.78
N GLY A 172 22.66 18.01 12.45
CA GLY A 172 21.87 18.81 13.40
C GLY A 172 22.45 18.81 14.82
N SER A 173 23.35 17.86 15.15
CA SER A 173 23.95 17.75 16.48
C SER A 173 25.25 18.53 16.64
N ASP A 174 25.87 18.99 15.54
CA ASP A 174 27.13 19.72 15.57
C ASP A 174 26.95 21.25 15.58
N GLY A 175 25.73 21.74 15.78
CA GLY A 175 25.38 23.17 15.73
C GLY A 175 24.84 23.79 17.03
N THR A 176 25.00 23.11 18.18
CA THR A 176 24.63 23.68 19.52
C THR A 176 25.81 23.71 20.43
#